data_67bc22237f79ec849d4d431a66c0ae28
#
_entry.id   67bc22237f79ec849d4d431a66c0ae28
#
_cell.length_a   1.000
_cell.length_b   1.000
_cell.length_c   1.000
_cell.angle_alpha   90.00
_cell.angle_beta   90.00
_cell.angle_gamma   90.00
#
_symmetry.space_group_name_H-M   'P 1'
#
loop_
_entity.id
_entity.type
_entity.pdbx_description
1 polymer ?
#
loop_
_entity_poly.entity_id
_entity_poly.type
_entity_poly.pdbx_seq_one_letter_code
_entity_poly.pdbx_strand_id
1 'polypeptide(L)'
;IKGMVRAQLVRKAKKEKKDPTTVVTDELVNELVEREIEHLFGEGADEAIEDAERLRSNVFEADEIGPHIGAYQMKACLFDVITTLGLTMSKKGFKQTIQHATSVRACDENGVVFDGRDSNKLYFYDDNWDFVEEPDGLIEICGHVVDASGPRSILKKSEYTQRRRVRFVVISKELDKSRKRLELGDEDICRIMDAAQQNAVGAVRKLGHGKFTVTRLEKVQ
;
A
#
# COMPACT_ATOMS: atom_id res chain seq x y z
N ILE A 1 -3.19 7.48 22.70
CA ILE A 1 -3.88 7.80 23.99
C ILE A 1 -3.15 7.10 25.14
N LYS A 2 -3.03 5.75 25.15
CA LYS A 2 -2.41 4.98 26.24
C LYS A 2 -1.02 5.50 26.67
N GLY A 3 -0.14 5.83 25.71
CA GLY A 3 1.18 6.40 25.97
C GLY A 3 1.13 7.81 26.60
N MET A 4 0.17 8.63 26.19
CA MET A 4 -0.06 9.96 26.77
C MET A 4 -0.56 9.88 28.22
N VAL A 5 -1.57 9.04 28.44
CA VAL A 5 -2.12 8.81 29.79
C VAL A 5 -1.03 8.31 30.75
N ARG A 6 -0.25 7.31 30.31
CA ARG A 6 0.88 6.79 31.09
C ARG A 6 1.91 7.87 31.41
N ALA A 7 2.27 8.70 30.43
CA ALA A 7 3.22 9.79 30.64
C ALA A 7 2.69 10.86 31.62
N GLN A 8 1.39 11.17 31.57
CA GLN A 8 0.75 12.08 32.51
C GLN A 8 0.75 11.52 33.93
N LEU A 9 0.42 10.22 34.13
CA LEU A 9 0.44 9.56 35.40
C LEU A 9 1.84 9.51 36.01
N VAL A 10 2.87 9.22 35.23
CA VAL A 10 4.27 9.25 35.69
C VAL A 10 4.67 10.65 36.13
N ARG A 11 4.28 11.70 35.39
CA ARG A 11 4.54 13.08 35.80
C ARG A 11 3.82 13.46 37.07
N LYS A 12 2.55 13.02 37.25
CA LYS A 12 1.78 13.25 38.46
C LYS A 12 2.38 12.53 39.68
N ALA A 13 2.73 11.26 39.55
CA ALA A 13 3.39 10.48 40.62
C ALA A 13 4.71 11.13 41.05
N LYS A 14 5.56 11.56 40.11
CA LYS A 14 6.80 12.28 40.43
C LYS A 14 6.55 13.61 41.16
N LYS A 15 5.48 14.34 40.77
CA LYS A 15 5.11 15.60 41.41
C LYS A 15 4.64 15.39 42.86
N GLU A 16 3.96 14.25 43.12
CA GLU A 16 3.49 13.82 44.42
C GLU A 16 4.56 13.09 45.24
N LYS A 17 5.80 12.99 44.76
CA LYS A 17 6.91 12.25 45.36
C LYS A 17 6.60 10.77 45.65
N LYS A 18 5.73 10.16 44.81
CA LYS A 18 5.41 8.74 44.86
C LYS A 18 6.24 7.98 43.82
N ASP A 19 6.54 6.70 44.11
CA ASP A 19 7.22 5.88 43.10
C ASP A 19 6.30 5.59 41.92
N PRO A 20 6.69 6.01 40.69
CA PRO A 20 5.88 5.80 39.49
C PRO A 20 5.59 4.32 39.18
N THR A 21 6.49 3.41 39.61
CA THR A 21 6.37 1.97 39.28
C THR A 21 5.28 1.29 40.14
N THR A 22 4.99 1.82 41.30
CA THR A 22 3.95 1.32 42.21
C THR A 22 2.57 1.95 41.96
N VAL A 23 2.56 3.16 41.44
CA VAL A 23 1.30 3.93 41.24
C VAL A 23 0.75 3.79 39.82
N VAL A 24 1.61 3.60 38.82
CA VAL A 24 1.21 3.52 37.41
C VAL A 24 1.14 2.05 36.98
N THR A 25 0.08 1.37 37.40
CA THR A 25 -0.22 0.00 36.94
C THR A 25 -0.85 0.01 35.55
N ASP A 26 -0.72 -1.09 34.79
CA ASP A 26 -1.34 -1.22 33.51
C ASP A 26 -2.87 -1.20 33.58
N GLU A 27 -3.45 -1.69 34.68
CA GLU A 27 -4.89 -1.64 34.96
C GLU A 27 -5.38 -0.19 35.09
N LEU A 28 -4.67 0.62 35.91
CA LEU A 28 -5.02 2.05 36.06
C LEU A 28 -4.89 2.83 34.74
N VAL A 29 -3.86 2.50 33.96
CA VAL A 29 -3.68 3.13 32.64
C VAL A 29 -4.82 2.74 31.72
N ASN A 30 -5.24 1.49 31.70
CA ASN A 30 -6.36 1.03 30.85
C ASN A 30 -7.67 1.68 31.27
N GLU A 31 -7.99 1.69 32.56
CA GLU A 31 -9.21 2.34 33.10
C GLU A 31 -9.29 3.83 32.71
N LEU A 32 -8.18 4.55 32.83
CA LEU A 32 -8.16 5.97 32.44
C LEU A 32 -8.20 6.18 30.92
N VAL A 33 -7.65 5.26 30.16
CA VAL A 33 -7.77 5.29 28.69
C VAL A 33 -9.23 5.06 28.29
N GLU A 34 -9.91 4.09 28.87
CA GLU A 34 -11.33 3.81 28.61
C GLU A 34 -12.18 5.03 28.95
N ARG A 35 -11.99 5.63 30.13
CA ARG A 35 -12.70 6.86 30.52
C ARG A 35 -12.42 8.05 29.59
N GLU A 36 -11.18 8.23 29.15
CA GLU A 36 -10.82 9.32 28.24
C GLU A 36 -11.44 9.09 26.85
N ILE A 37 -11.51 7.86 26.40
CA ILE A 37 -12.16 7.46 25.15
C ILE A 37 -13.67 7.69 25.26
N GLU A 38 -14.30 7.22 26.30
CA GLU A 38 -15.74 7.43 26.56
C GLU A 38 -16.10 8.93 26.66
N HIS A 39 -15.23 9.72 27.30
CA HIS A 39 -15.39 11.17 27.40
C HIS A 39 -15.23 11.89 26.03
N LEU A 40 -14.33 11.43 25.17
CA LEU A 40 -14.03 12.07 23.88
C LEU A 40 -15.01 11.65 22.76
N PHE A 41 -15.50 10.41 22.81
CA PHE A 41 -16.23 9.81 21.69
C PHE A 41 -17.67 9.36 22.08
N GLY A 42 -18.00 9.30 23.37
CA GLY A 42 -19.34 8.87 23.84
C GLY A 42 -19.64 7.41 23.47
N GLU A 43 -20.90 7.16 23.13
CA GLU A 43 -21.36 5.81 22.74
C GLU A 43 -20.76 5.29 21.42
N GLY A 44 -20.01 6.10 20.66
CA GLY A 44 -19.30 5.71 19.43
C GLY A 44 -17.81 5.46 19.65
N ALA A 45 -17.34 5.29 20.89
CA ALA A 45 -15.92 5.14 21.21
C ALA A 45 -15.28 3.94 20.53
N ASP A 46 -15.97 2.81 20.46
CA ASP A 46 -15.45 1.57 19.86
C ASP A 46 -15.30 1.72 18.35
N GLU A 47 -16.27 2.33 17.66
CA GLU A 47 -16.16 2.66 16.23
C GLU A 47 -14.99 3.61 15.94
N ALA A 48 -14.81 4.63 16.79
CA ALA A 48 -13.72 5.59 16.62
C ALA A 48 -12.33 4.98 16.89
N ILE A 49 -12.25 3.98 17.77
CA ILE A 49 -11.01 3.22 18.00
C ILE A 49 -10.72 2.32 16.80
N GLU A 50 -11.72 1.64 16.29
CA GLU A 50 -11.62 0.77 15.13
C GLU A 50 -11.19 1.56 13.89
N ASP A 51 -11.77 2.74 13.67
CA ASP A 51 -11.36 3.67 12.61
C ASP A 51 -9.93 4.19 12.82
N ALA A 52 -9.54 4.52 14.04
CA ALA A 52 -8.17 4.95 14.33
C ALA A 52 -7.14 3.82 14.16
N GLU A 53 -7.50 2.58 14.48
CA GLU A 53 -6.67 1.40 14.20
C GLU A 53 -6.60 1.11 12.70
N ARG A 54 -7.70 1.26 11.97
CA ARG A 54 -7.78 1.11 10.52
C ARG A 54 -6.91 2.15 9.80
N LEU A 55 -6.92 3.40 10.25
CA LEU A 55 -6.06 4.47 9.73
C LEU A 55 -4.56 4.22 9.97
N ARG A 56 -4.20 3.43 10.98
CA ARG A 56 -2.81 3.02 11.27
C ARG A 56 -2.40 1.74 10.55
N SER A 57 -3.33 1.07 9.93
CA SER A 57 -3.11 -0.19 9.22
C SER A 57 -2.96 0.06 7.72
N ASN A 58 -2.13 -0.74 7.07
CA ASN A 58 -2.12 -0.81 5.62
C ASN A 58 -3.16 -1.84 5.20
N VAL A 59 -4.36 -1.38 4.94
CA VAL A 59 -5.45 -2.22 4.45
C VAL A 59 -5.58 -2.08 2.93
N PHE A 60 -6.07 -3.11 2.26
CA PHE A 60 -6.45 -2.99 0.87
C PHE A 60 -7.70 -2.09 0.74
N GLU A 61 -7.78 -1.36 -0.35
CA GLU A 61 -9.05 -0.77 -0.72
C GLU A 61 -10.01 -1.92 -1.06
N ALA A 62 -11.26 -1.84 -0.63
CA ALA A 62 -12.27 -2.86 -0.88
C ALA A 62 -13.60 -2.22 -1.28
N ASP A 63 -14.37 -2.94 -2.09
CA ASP A 63 -15.74 -2.59 -2.46
C ASP A 63 -16.62 -3.86 -2.48
N GLU A 64 -17.78 -3.78 -3.11
CA GLU A 64 -18.75 -4.89 -3.19
C GLU A 64 -18.21 -6.14 -3.91
N ILE A 65 -17.14 -5.99 -4.71
CA ILE A 65 -16.50 -7.09 -5.45
C ILE A 65 -15.43 -7.76 -4.58
N GLY A 66 -14.70 -6.95 -3.81
CA GLY A 66 -13.64 -7.45 -2.94
C GLY A 66 -12.42 -6.51 -2.82
N PRO A 67 -11.35 -7.00 -2.17
CA PRO A 67 -10.13 -6.24 -2.00
C PRO A 67 -9.40 -6.05 -3.34
N HIS A 68 -8.82 -4.88 -3.50
CA HIS A 68 -8.07 -4.53 -4.71
C HIS A 68 -6.88 -3.61 -4.41
N ILE A 69 -5.96 -3.54 -5.34
CA ILE A 69 -4.90 -2.53 -5.34
C ILE A 69 -5.17 -1.50 -6.43
N GLY A 70 -4.81 -0.26 -6.17
CA GLY A 70 -4.92 0.79 -7.18
C GLY A 70 -3.97 0.54 -8.35
N ALA A 71 -4.46 0.70 -9.58
CA ALA A 71 -3.63 0.58 -10.80
C ALA A 71 -2.41 1.51 -10.77
N TYR A 72 -2.49 2.63 -10.04
CA TYR A 72 -1.38 3.55 -9.82
C TYR A 72 -0.22 2.90 -9.05
N GLN A 73 -0.48 1.94 -8.15
CA GLN A 73 0.56 1.22 -7.40
C GLN A 73 1.37 0.30 -8.33
N MET A 74 0.68 -0.41 -9.23
CA MET A 74 1.33 -1.21 -10.27
C MET A 74 2.10 -0.30 -11.22
N LYS A 75 1.52 0.80 -11.65
CA LYS A 75 2.21 1.81 -12.45
C LYS A 75 3.48 2.32 -11.77
N ALA A 76 3.43 2.63 -10.48
CA ALA A 76 4.59 3.07 -9.73
C ALA A 76 5.69 1.99 -9.67
N CYS A 77 5.32 0.73 -9.50
CA CYS A 77 6.25 -0.40 -9.54
C CYS A 77 6.98 -0.48 -10.89
N LEU A 78 6.26 -0.45 -12.00
CA LEU A 78 6.83 -0.46 -13.35
C LEU A 78 7.76 0.74 -13.59
N PHE A 79 7.39 1.90 -13.06
CA PHE A 79 8.17 3.13 -13.17
C PHE A 79 9.50 3.07 -12.43
N ASP A 80 9.50 2.54 -11.23
CA ASP A 80 10.72 2.36 -10.44
C ASP A 80 11.69 1.44 -11.18
N VAL A 81 11.18 0.41 -11.84
CA VAL A 81 11.98 -0.52 -12.66
C VAL A 81 12.57 0.17 -13.89
N ILE A 82 11.80 0.95 -14.63
CA ILE A 82 12.28 1.71 -15.78
C ILE A 82 13.45 2.61 -15.37
N THR A 83 13.36 3.21 -14.18
CA THR A 83 14.44 4.04 -13.63
C THR A 83 15.67 3.20 -13.28
N THR A 84 15.47 2.05 -12.64
CA THR A 84 16.54 1.14 -12.21
C THR A 84 17.27 0.51 -13.39
N LEU A 85 16.58 0.13 -14.44
CA LEU A 85 17.17 -0.42 -15.66
C LEU A 85 17.93 0.63 -16.50
N GLY A 86 17.93 1.88 -16.08
CA GLY A 86 18.62 2.96 -16.80
C GLY A 86 17.99 3.32 -18.14
N LEU A 87 16.79 2.82 -18.44
CA LEU A 87 16.06 3.15 -19.68
C LEU A 87 15.78 4.65 -19.80
N THR A 88 15.92 5.39 -18.71
CA THR A 88 15.75 6.84 -18.65
C THR A 88 17.03 7.62 -18.93
N MET A 89 18.21 6.97 -18.87
CA MET A 89 19.51 7.68 -18.93
C MET A 89 19.86 8.18 -20.32
N SER A 90 19.33 7.55 -21.37
CA SER A 90 19.68 7.87 -22.75
C SER A 90 19.02 9.14 -23.30
N LYS A 91 17.97 9.66 -22.64
CA LYS A 91 17.21 10.80 -23.16
C LYS A 91 16.62 11.67 -22.05
N LYS A 92 17.06 12.94 -22.00
CA LYS A 92 16.51 13.95 -21.07
C LYS A 92 15.00 14.07 -21.23
N GLY A 93 14.23 13.89 -20.15
CA GLY A 93 12.76 13.93 -20.17
C GLY A 93 12.06 12.60 -20.44
N PHE A 94 12.79 11.51 -20.73
CA PHE A 94 12.22 10.20 -21.00
C PHE A 94 11.32 9.70 -19.85
N LYS A 95 11.77 9.84 -18.62
CA LYS A 95 11.01 9.45 -17.43
C LYS A 95 9.64 10.14 -17.37
N GLN A 96 9.61 11.46 -17.54
CA GLN A 96 8.36 12.23 -17.51
C GLN A 96 7.44 11.86 -18.67
N THR A 97 8.02 11.66 -19.84
CA THR A 97 7.30 11.28 -21.05
C THR A 97 6.59 9.93 -20.89
N ILE A 98 7.31 8.90 -20.42
CA ILE A 98 6.70 7.60 -20.14
C ILE A 98 5.65 7.73 -19.04
N GLN A 99 5.92 8.52 -18.00
CA GLN A 99 4.98 8.75 -16.92
C GLN A 99 3.63 9.25 -17.41
N HIS A 100 3.63 10.14 -18.37
CA HIS A 100 2.39 10.70 -18.92
C HIS A 100 1.78 9.88 -20.06
N ALA A 101 2.61 9.16 -20.81
CA ALA A 101 2.16 8.37 -21.95
C ALA A 101 1.70 6.95 -21.60
N THR A 102 2.09 6.44 -20.44
CA THR A 102 1.79 5.06 -20.01
C THR A 102 0.72 5.06 -18.94
N SER A 103 -0.26 4.19 -19.06
CA SER A 103 -1.26 3.92 -18.02
C SER A 103 -1.41 2.43 -17.78
N VAL A 104 -1.73 2.08 -16.53
CA VAL A 104 -2.10 0.72 -16.14
C VAL A 104 -3.60 0.73 -15.87
N ARG A 105 -4.32 -0.27 -16.39
CA ARG A 105 -5.77 -0.39 -16.26
C ARG A 105 -6.15 -1.84 -15.99
N ALA A 106 -7.18 -2.05 -15.18
CA ALA A 106 -7.82 -3.34 -15.02
C ALA A 106 -8.54 -3.75 -16.31
N CYS A 107 -8.52 -5.03 -16.61
CA CYS A 107 -9.14 -5.58 -17.82
C CYS A 107 -9.77 -6.95 -17.54
N ASP A 108 -10.63 -7.37 -18.47
CA ASP A 108 -11.18 -8.71 -18.52
C ASP A 108 -10.18 -9.75 -19.08
N GLU A 109 -10.63 -10.97 -19.29
CA GLU A 109 -9.83 -12.09 -19.83
C GLU A 109 -9.36 -11.87 -21.27
N ASN A 110 -10.04 -11.02 -22.02
CA ASN A 110 -9.73 -10.68 -23.41
C ASN A 110 -8.84 -9.43 -23.51
N GLY A 111 -8.47 -8.81 -22.37
CA GLY A 111 -7.71 -7.58 -22.33
C GLY A 111 -8.53 -6.31 -22.54
N VAL A 112 -9.88 -6.42 -22.52
CA VAL A 112 -10.76 -5.26 -22.65
C VAL A 112 -10.79 -4.51 -21.32
N VAL A 113 -10.46 -3.22 -21.37
CA VAL A 113 -10.40 -2.36 -20.18
C VAL A 113 -11.80 -2.16 -19.59
N PHE A 114 -11.91 -2.30 -18.28
CA PHE A 114 -13.16 -2.00 -17.60
C PHE A 114 -13.53 -0.52 -17.70
N ASP A 115 -14.82 -0.23 -17.65
CA ASP A 115 -15.31 1.13 -17.77
C ASP A 115 -15.14 1.94 -16.47
N GLY A 116 -15.04 3.24 -16.64
CA GLY A 116 -15.10 4.21 -15.55
C GLY A 116 -14.04 4.02 -14.47
N ARG A 117 -14.48 4.05 -13.20
CA ARG A 117 -13.60 3.96 -12.03
C ARG A 117 -13.02 2.57 -11.83
N ASP A 118 -13.69 1.53 -12.28
CA ASP A 118 -13.27 0.14 -12.09
C ASP A 118 -12.02 -0.19 -12.88
N SER A 119 -11.74 0.54 -13.95
CA SER A 119 -10.48 0.43 -14.69
C SER A 119 -9.24 0.75 -13.84
N ASN A 120 -9.40 1.42 -12.70
CA ASN A 120 -8.31 1.76 -11.79
C ASN A 120 -8.15 0.78 -10.62
N LYS A 121 -9.02 -0.22 -10.52
CA LYS A 121 -9.04 -1.21 -9.43
C LYS A 121 -8.53 -2.55 -9.95
N LEU A 122 -7.37 -2.98 -9.48
CA LEU A 122 -6.81 -4.28 -9.82
C LEU A 122 -7.23 -5.28 -8.74
N TYR A 123 -8.32 -5.99 -9.00
CA TYR A 123 -8.88 -6.98 -8.10
C TYR A 123 -7.99 -8.22 -8.00
N PHE A 124 -8.07 -8.88 -6.85
CA PHE A 124 -7.43 -10.16 -6.64
C PHE A 124 -8.36 -11.30 -7.09
N TYR A 125 -7.77 -12.27 -7.75
CA TYR A 125 -8.43 -13.48 -8.21
C TYR A 125 -7.76 -14.70 -7.59
N ASP A 126 -8.52 -15.75 -7.37
CA ASP A 126 -8.03 -17.06 -6.97
C ASP A 126 -7.45 -17.84 -8.17
N ASP A 127 -7.15 -19.12 -7.96
CA ASP A 127 -6.62 -19.98 -9.02
C ASP A 127 -7.63 -20.32 -10.11
N ASN A 128 -8.92 -20.20 -9.83
CA ASN A 128 -10.03 -20.41 -10.77
C ASN A 128 -10.43 -19.14 -11.52
N TRP A 129 -9.80 -18.00 -11.22
CA TRP A 129 -10.16 -16.67 -11.70
C TRP A 129 -11.48 -16.14 -11.13
N ASP A 130 -11.89 -16.63 -9.97
CA ASP A 130 -12.98 -16.04 -9.20
C ASP A 130 -12.45 -14.88 -8.34
N PHE A 131 -13.28 -13.87 -8.10
CA PHE A 131 -12.91 -12.75 -7.26
C PHE A 131 -12.69 -13.21 -5.82
N VAL A 132 -11.67 -12.66 -5.20
CA VAL A 132 -11.38 -12.87 -3.77
C VAL A 132 -12.21 -11.86 -2.97
N GLU A 133 -13.05 -12.34 -2.09
CA GLU A 133 -13.95 -11.49 -1.29
C GLU A 133 -13.24 -10.84 -0.10
N GLU A 134 -12.24 -11.54 0.49
CA GLU A 134 -11.53 -11.07 1.68
C GLU A 134 -10.01 -11.29 1.56
N PRO A 135 -9.18 -10.46 2.23
CA PRO A 135 -7.75 -10.73 2.38
C PRO A 135 -7.51 -12.04 3.15
N ASP A 136 -6.33 -12.65 2.95
CA ASP A 136 -5.97 -13.90 3.65
C ASP A 136 -5.68 -13.66 5.15
N GLY A 137 -5.46 -12.44 5.59
CA GLY A 137 -5.28 -12.08 6.98
C GLY A 137 -4.49 -10.79 7.20
N LEU A 138 -4.07 -10.62 8.45
CA LEU A 138 -3.27 -9.49 8.93
C LEU A 138 -1.88 -9.95 9.36
N ILE A 139 -0.86 -9.19 8.99
CA ILE A 139 0.53 -9.38 9.42
C ILE A 139 0.98 -8.14 10.19
N GLU A 140 1.67 -8.35 11.28
CA GLU A 140 2.29 -7.26 12.04
C GLU A 140 3.71 -7.01 11.54
N ILE A 141 3.98 -5.76 11.20
CA ILE A 141 5.25 -5.34 10.63
C ILE A 141 5.87 -4.28 11.53
N CYS A 142 7.06 -4.57 12.03
CA CYS A 142 7.86 -3.58 12.75
C CYS A 142 8.60 -2.68 11.76
N GLY A 143 8.23 -1.42 11.74
CA GLY A 143 8.90 -0.38 10.97
C GLY A 143 9.75 0.53 11.86
N HIS A 144 10.87 1.00 11.35
CA HIS A 144 11.66 2.03 12.00
C HIS A 144 11.41 3.38 11.32
N VAL A 145 11.01 4.35 12.08
CA VAL A 145 10.79 5.72 11.62
C VAL A 145 11.71 6.65 12.38
N VAL A 146 12.34 7.56 11.66
CA VAL A 146 13.11 8.65 12.25
C VAL A 146 12.34 9.94 12.01
N ASP A 147 11.93 10.58 13.07
CA ASP A 147 11.28 11.89 13.02
C ASP A 147 12.05 12.92 13.88
N ALA A 148 11.49 14.11 14.06
CA ALA A 148 12.11 15.17 14.84
C ALA A 148 12.38 14.80 16.31
N SER A 149 11.72 13.77 16.85
CA SER A 149 11.94 13.27 18.21
C SER A 149 12.94 12.11 18.28
N GLY A 150 13.52 11.70 17.14
CA GLY A 150 14.52 10.63 17.04
C GLY A 150 13.98 9.33 16.44
N PRO A 151 14.82 8.30 16.40
CA PRO A 151 14.43 6.99 15.87
C PRO A 151 13.43 6.31 16.80
N ARG A 152 12.37 5.75 16.22
CA ARG A 152 11.38 4.96 16.93
C ARG A 152 10.89 3.79 16.11
N SER A 153 10.52 2.71 16.79
CA SER A 153 9.87 1.56 16.18
C SER A 153 8.37 1.77 16.16
N ILE A 154 7.75 1.49 15.04
CA ILE A 154 6.30 1.54 14.85
C ILE A 154 5.85 0.13 14.47
N LEU A 155 4.90 -0.42 15.21
CA LEU A 155 4.19 -1.62 14.81
C LEU A 155 3.02 -1.20 13.91
N LYS A 156 3.00 -1.75 12.71
CA LYS A 156 1.90 -1.56 11.75
C LYS A 156 1.28 -2.91 11.46
N LYS A 157 -0.03 -2.95 11.46
CA LYS A 157 -0.78 -4.08 10.91
C LYS A 157 -0.93 -3.86 9.40
N SER A 158 -0.78 -4.90 8.62
CA SER A 158 -0.95 -4.85 7.16
C SER A 158 -1.74 -6.06 6.70
N GLU A 159 -2.78 -5.83 5.93
CA GLU A 159 -3.45 -6.92 5.22
C GLU A 159 -2.53 -7.53 4.18
N TYR A 160 -2.65 -8.82 3.98
CA TYR A 160 -1.91 -9.54 2.96
C TYR A 160 -2.79 -10.54 2.22
N THR A 161 -2.38 -10.84 0.99
CA THR A 161 -2.92 -11.93 0.19
C THR A 161 -1.76 -12.79 -0.31
N GLN A 162 -1.99 -14.10 -0.46
CA GLN A 162 -1.00 -15.05 -0.95
C GLN A 162 -1.54 -15.79 -2.17
N ARG A 163 -0.66 -16.02 -3.15
CA ARG A 163 -0.98 -16.80 -4.36
C ARG A 163 -2.22 -16.30 -5.10
N ARG A 164 -2.42 -14.99 -5.12
CA ARG A 164 -3.51 -14.36 -5.85
C ARG A 164 -3.05 -13.91 -7.22
N ARG A 165 -3.97 -13.87 -8.16
CA ARG A 165 -3.75 -13.40 -9.52
C ARG A 165 -4.29 -11.98 -9.65
N VAL A 166 -3.66 -11.21 -10.52
CA VAL A 166 -4.11 -9.86 -10.87
C VAL A 166 -3.99 -9.73 -12.39
N ARG A 167 -5.00 -9.14 -13.01
CA ARG A 167 -5.04 -8.92 -14.46
C ARG A 167 -5.06 -7.44 -14.75
N PHE A 168 -4.21 -7.00 -15.67
CA PHE A 168 -4.16 -5.61 -16.09
C PHE A 168 -3.56 -5.46 -17.48
N VAL A 169 -3.84 -4.33 -18.13
CA VAL A 169 -3.18 -3.91 -19.35
C VAL A 169 -2.28 -2.72 -19.09
N VAL A 170 -1.17 -2.67 -19.81
CA VAL A 170 -0.30 -1.51 -19.88
C VAL A 170 -0.55 -0.82 -21.19
N ILE A 171 -1.12 0.37 -21.15
CA ILE A 171 -1.43 1.17 -22.34
C ILE A 171 -0.32 2.19 -22.51
N SER A 172 0.39 2.13 -23.63
CA SER A 172 1.35 3.15 -24.03
C SER A 172 0.75 3.97 -25.17
N LYS A 173 0.60 5.28 -24.94
CA LYS A 173 0.13 6.20 -25.98
C LYS A 173 1.31 6.68 -26.81
N GLU A 174 1.14 6.73 -28.13
CA GLU A 174 2.09 7.44 -28.98
C GLU A 174 2.15 8.92 -28.60
N LEU A 175 3.35 9.40 -28.37
CA LEU A 175 3.56 10.83 -28.19
C LEU A 175 3.70 11.52 -29.56
N ASP A 176 3.12 12.70 -29.63
CA ASP A 176 3.05 13.52 -30.84
C ASP A 176 4.39 13.58 -31.60
N LYS A 177 4.29 13.51 -32.94
CA LYS A 177 5.38 13.42 -33.93
C LYS A 177 6.47 14.48 -33.81
N SER A 178 6.23 15.59 -33.11
CA SER A 178 7.18 16.70 -32.93
C SER A 178 8.24 16.45 -31.84
N ARG A 179 8.02 15.47 -30.96
CA ARG A 179 8.96 15.10 -29.89
C ARG A 179 9.41 13.67 -30.14
N LYS A 180 10.55 13.49 -30.79
CA LYS A 180 11.22 12.20 -31.07
C LYS A 180 10.57 11.02 -30.37
N ARG A 181 9.89 10.19 -31.17
CA ARG A 181 9.13 9.00 -30.81
C ARG A 181 9.82 8.20 -29.69
N LEU A 182 9.20 8.18 -28.53
CA LEU A 182 9.62 7.37 -27.39
C LEU A 182 8.56 6.28 -27.22
N GLU A 183 8.67 5.25 -28.04
CA GLU A 183 7.89 4.03 -27.87
C GLU A 183 8.66 3.09 -26.96
N LEU A 184 7.92 2.49 -26.05
CA LEU A 184 8.36 1.25 -25.42
C LEU A 184 8.13 0.13 -26.42
N GLY A 185 9.20 -0.45 -26.92
CA GLY A 185 9.12 -1.64 -27.77
C GLY A 185 8.67 -2.87 -26.98
N ASP A 186 8.26 -3.91 -27.67
CA ASP A 186 7.83 -5.16 -27.05
C ASP A 186 8.96 -5.76 -26.17
N GLU A 187 10.22 -5.66 -26.59
CA GLU A 187 11.38 -6.06 -25.78
C GLU A 187 11.54 -5.25 -24.49
N ASP A 188 11.30 -3.93 -24.57
CA ASP A 188 11.38 -3.07 -23.38
C ASP A 188 10.30 -3.43 -22.37
N ILE A 189 9.08 -3.72 -22.84
CA ILE A 189 7.98 -4.18 -21.99
C ILE A 189 8.34 -5.51 -21.32
N CYS A 190 8.86 -6.48 -22.05
CA CYS A 190 9.31 -7.76 -21.48
C CYS A 190 10.38 -7.56 -20.40
N ARG A 191 11.40 -6.76 -20.68
CA ARG A 191 12.47 -6.47 -19.71
C ARG A 191 11.96 -5.73 -18.47
N ILE A 192 11.03 -4.80 -18.65
CA ILE A 192 10.41 -4.08 -17.53
C ILE A 192 9.59 -5.06 -16.67
N MET A 193 8.80 -5.92 -17.29
CA MET A 193 7.97 -6.88 -16.57
C MET A 193 8.83 -7.91 -15.82
N ASP A 194 9.90 -8.42 -16.41
CA ASP A 194 10.85 -9.33 -15.77
C ASP A 194 11.50 -8.71 -14.53
N ALA A 195 11.95 -7.48 -14.66
CA ALA A 195 12.56 -6.78 -13.54
C ALA A 195 11.53 -6.36 -12.47
N ALA A 196 10.28 -6.06 -12.87
CA ALA A 196 9.20 -5.67 -11.97
C ALA A 196 8.82 -6.79 -11.00
N GLN A 197 8.96 -8.06 -11.38
CA GLN A 197 8.72 -9.22 -10.50
C GLN A 197 9.56 -9.15 -9.22
N GLN A 198 10.76 -8.59 -9.29
CA GLN A 198 11.66 -8.45 -8.14
C GLN A 198 11.42 -7.16 -7.35
N ASN A 199 10.81 -6.16 -7.97
CA ASN A 199 10.63 -4.84 -7.36
C ASN A 199 9.43 -4.77 -6.39
N ALA A 200 8.50 -5.69 -6.48
CA ALA A 200 7.30 -5.82 -5.66
C ALA A 200 6.31 -4.64 -5.78
N VAL A 201 5.06 -4.87 -5.41
CA VAL A 201 3.97 -3.90 -5.41
C VAL A 201 3.45 -3.72 -3.98
N GLY A 202 2.99 -2.52 -3.64
CA GLY A 202 2.34 -2.23 -2.37
C GLY A 202 3.21 -1.52 -1.35
N ALA A 203 2.64 -1.33 -0.15
CA ALA A 203 3.22 -0.48 0.88
C ALA A 203 4.48 -1.07 1.55
N VAL A 204 4.61 -2.40 1.56
CA VAL A 204 5.65 -3.13 2.31
C VAL A 204 6.72 -3.76 1.42
N ARG A 205 6.80 -3.31 0.18
CA ARG A 205 7.74 -3.84 -0.84
C ARG A 205 9.21 -3.86 -0.40
N LYS A 206 9.65 -2.90 0.40
CA LYS A 206 11.02 -2.84 0.91
C LYS A 206 11.40 -4.01 1.82
N LEU A 207 10.42 -4.67 2.42
CA LEU A 207 10.60 -5.87 3.24
C LEU A 207 10.43 -7.17 2.44
N GLY A 208 10.33 -7.08 1.11
CA GLY A 208 10.18 -8.24 0.23
C GLY A 208 8.73 -8.73 0.04
N HIS A 209 7.76 -8.05 0.64
CA HIS A 209 6.34 -8.34 0.39
C HIS A 209 5.87 -7.76 -0.94
N GLY A 210 4.82 -8.34 -1.52
CA GLY A 210 4.23 -7.88 -2.78
C GLY A 210 5.02 -8.28 -4.03
N LYS A 211 5.95 -9.23 -3.94
CA LYS A 211 6.58 -9.86 -5.12
C LYS A 211 5.52 -10.64 -5.89
N PHE A 212 5.65 -10.61 -7.20
CA PHE A 212 4.73 -11.29 -8.10
C PHE A 212 5.51 -12.00 -9.21
N THR A 213 4.84 -12.88 -9.93
CA THR A 213 5.36 -13.56 -11.11
C THR A 213 4.45 -13.26 -12.29
N VAL A 214 5.03 -12.88 -13.40
CA VAL A 214 4.30 -12.73 -14.66
C VAL A 214 4.06 -14.10 -15.24
N THR A 215 2.81 -14.53 -15.27
CA THR A 215 2.42 -15.86 -15.79
C THR A 215 2.03 -15.82 -17.26
N ARG A 216 1.58 -14.66 -17.75
CA ARG A 216 1.17 -14.44 -19.13
C ARG A 216 1.41 -12.97 -19.50
N LEU A 217 2.02 -12.75 -20.66
CA LEU A 217 2.22 -11.42 -21.23
C LEU A 217 1.87 -11.49 -22.72
N GLU A 218 0.87 -10.72 -23.14
CA GLU A 218 0.39 -10.71 -24.50
C GLU A 218 0.15 -9.30 -24.99
N LYS A 219 0.29 -9.10 -26.29
CA LYS A 219 -0.04 -7.86 -26.95
C LYS A 219 -1.53 -7.88 -27.30
N VAL A 220 -2.28 -6.93 -26.74
CA VAL A 220 -3.68 -6.70 -27.08
C VAL A 220 -3.74 -5.71 -28.22
N GLN A 221 -4.53 -6.02 -29.26
CA GLN A 221 -4.71 -5.17 -30.45
C GLN A 221 -5.78 -4.11 -30.23
#